data_5b69c42abd0f2cab5798f74eaccaf558
#
_entry.id   5b69c42abd0f2cab5798f74eaccaf558
#
_cell.length_a   1.000
_cell.length_b   1.000
_cell.length_c   1.000
_cell.angle_alpha   90.00
_cell.angle_beta   90.00
_cell.angle_gamma   90.00
#
_symmetry.space_group_name_H-M   'P 1'
#
loop_
_entity.id
_entity.type
_entity.pdbx_description
1 polymer ?
#
loop_
_entity_poly.entity_id
_entity_poly.type
_entity_poly.pdbx_seq_one_letter_code
_entity_poly.pdbx_strand_id
1 'polypeptide(L)'
;MGLVISIIFLIISILLLMGKGSFLIAGYNTASEKEKAKYNEKKLCRIVGLGFLVITCGLFSLFMLKDIGLYIMIGTFIVGMAIIFIGSEYASVERNQKKMKMSIGIGVLITVILGAFIMGVMFIGDIDIEYNNDYVQLSGTFVSSSKIDYNDILKVEYCNDFDIGRKKNGINNAVVEAGRYYNDEFGHYRLYAYTHSSHYVIIYTENEIFVVSGENEKQTQNIYNQLSSYKKATLSHVAFLAS
;
A
#
# COMPACT_ATOMS: atom_id res chain seq x y z
N MET A 1 -9.78 -0.45 -9.63
CA MET A 1 -8.63 0.31 -10.18
C MET A 1 -7.45 -0.62 -10.51
N GLY A 2 -7.00 -1.49 -9.63
CA GLY A 2 -5.84 -2.36 -9.85
C GLY A 2 -5.97 -3.33 -11.04
N LEU A 3 -7.14 -3.95 -11.26
CA LEU A 3 -7.37 -4.82 -12.40
C LEU A 3 -7.15 -4.09 -13.74
N VAL A 4 -7.58 -2.83 -13.84
CA VAL A 4 -7.37 -2.00 -15.04
C VAL A 4 -5.88 -1.78 -15.29
N ILE A 5 -5.11 -1.51 -14.25
CA ILE A 5 -3.65 -1.35 -14.34
C ILE A 5 -3.01 -2.65 -14.83
N SER A 6 -3.41 -3.80 -14.28
CA SER A 6 -2.89 -5.11 -14.72
C SER A 6 -3.19 -5.40 -16.19
N ILE A 7 -4.37 -5.03 -16.68
CA ILE A 7 -4.74 -5.18 -18.09
C ILE A 7 -3.88 -4.26 -18.98
N ILE A 8 -3.64 -3.01 -18.56
CA ILE A 8 -2.77 -2.09 -19.30
C ILE A 8 -1.36 -2.66 -19.40
N PHE A 9 -0.80 -3.16 -18.27
CA PHE A 9 0.52 -3.80 -18.26
C PHE A 9 0.57 -5.04 -19.16
N LEU A 10 -0.49 -5.84 -19.21
CA LEU A 10 -0.60 -6.99 -20.10
C LEU A 10 -0.55 -6.57 -21.58
N ILE A 11 -1.30 -5.54 -21.96
CA ILE A 11 -1.31 -5.01 -23.34
C ILE A 11 0.08 -4.51 -23.73
N ILE A 12 0.73 -3.72 -22.86
CA ILE A 12 2.11 -3.25 -23.07
C ILE A 12 3.07 -4.43 -23.24
N SER A 13 2.96 -5.44 -22.39
CA SER A 13 3.79 -6.65 -22.45
C SER A 13 3.62 -7.37 -23.80
N ILE A 14 2.40 -7.57 -24.28
CA ILE A 14 2.11 -8.22 -25.55
C ILE A 14 2.69 -7.42 -26.72
N LEU A 15 2.51 -6.09 -26.76
CA LEU A 15 3.08 -5.22 -27.79
C LEU A 15 4.61 -5.34 -27.85
N LEU A 16 5.28 -5.36 -26.70
CA LEU A 16 6.71 -5.52 -26.61
C LEU A 16 7.17 -6.91 -27.05
N LEU A 17 6.47 -7.98 -26.65
CA LEU A 17 6.77 -9.35 -27.07
C LEU A 17 6.65 -9.55 -28.60
N MET A 18 5.75 -8.84 -29.24
CA MET A 18 5.65 -8.79 -30.70
C MET A 18 6.86 -8.11 -31.36
N GLY A 19 7.79 -7.54 -30.58
CA GLY A 19 8.95 -6.77 -31.05
C GLY A 19 8.58 -5.39 -31.54
N LYS A 20 7.43 -4.87 -31.11
CA LYS A 20 6.90 -3.54 -31.38
C LYS A 20 6.86 -2.74 -30.07
N GLY A 21 6.84 -1.42 -30.15
CA GLY A 21 6.71 -0.59 -28.95
C GLY A 21 8.05 -0.20 -28.28
N SER A 22 9.13 -0.17 -29.03
CA SER A 22 10.43 0.33 -28.56
C SER A 22 10.36 1.74 -27.99
N PHE A 23 9.39 2.55 -28.43
CA PHE A 23 9.11 3.89 -27.90
C PHE A 23 8.61 3.88 -26.44
N LEU A 24 8.15 2.75 -25.92
CA LEU A 24 7.76 2.58 -24.52
C LEU A 24 8.95 2.24 -23.59
N ILE A 25 10.09 1.89 -24.18
CA ILE A 25 11.27 1.53 -23.39
C ILE A 25 12.01 2.81 -22.99
N ALA A 26 11.90 3.16 -21.70
CA ALA A 26 12.58 4.30 -21.15
C ALA A 26 14.10 4.21 -21.36
N GLY A 27 14.74 5.31 -21.73
CA GLY A 27 16.15 5.36 -22.06
C GLY A 27 16.45 4.96 -23.51
N TYR A 28 15.76 3.97 -24.09
CA TYR A 28 15.93 3.64 -25.52
C TYR A 28 15.22 4.66 -26.43
N ASN A 29 13.99 5.08 -26.10
CA ASN A 29 13.23 6.03 -26.90
C ASN A 29 13.89 7.43 -26.97
N THR A 30 14.58 7.84 -25.91
CA THR A 30 15.27 9.12 -25.80
C THR A 30 16.74 9.07 -26.23
N ALA A 31 17.25 7.87 -26.51
CA ALA A 31 18.62 7.67 -26.94
C ALA A 31 18.87 8.23 -28.36
N SER A 32 20.11 8.66 -28.62
CA SER A 32 20.55 9.08 -29.95
C SER A 32 20.52 7.89 -30.94
N GLU A 33 20.41 8.14 -32.24
CA GLU A 33 20.42 7.08 -33.24
C GLU A 33 21.70 6.22 -33.18
N LYS A 34 22.82 6.80 -32.81
CA LYS A 34 24.10 6.06 -32.59
C LYS A 34 24.00 5.10 -31.38
N GLU A 35 23.27 5.46 -30.36
CA GLU A 35 23.06 4.59 -29.19
C GLU A 35 22.03 3.52 -29.46
N LYS A 36 20.93 3.84 -30.17
CA LYS A 36 19.93 2.85 -30.60
C LYS A 36 20.54 1.77 -31.48
N ALA A 37 21.47 2.16 -32.41
CA ALA A 37 22.16 1.23 -33.31
C ALA A 37 23.00 0.17 -32.56
N LYS A 38 23.35 0.39 -31.29
CA LYS A 38 24.07 -0.59 -30.47
C LYS A 38 23.19 -1.77 -29.99
N TYR A 39 21.88 -1.69 -30.19
CA TYR A 39 20.93 -2.71 -29.73
C TYR A 39 20.15 -3.30 -30.88
N ASN A 40 19.88 -4.60 -30.82
CA ASN A 40 18.86 -5.20 -31.65
C ASN A 40 17.48 -4.85 -31.07
N GLU A 41 16.81 -3.90 -31.69
CA GLU A 41 15.53 -3.34 -31.24
C GLU A 41 14.48 -4.42 -30.98
N LYS A 42 14.27 -5.36 -31.92
CA LYS A 42 13.27 -6.42 -31.77
C LYS A 42 13.59 -7.33 -30.57
N LYS A 43 14.88 -7.65 -30.40
CA LYS A 43 15.33 -8.50 -29.30
C LYS A 43 15.19 -7.78 -27.97
N LEU A 44 15.53 -6.48 -27.91
CA LEU A 44 15.34 -5.65 -26.73
C LEU A 44 13.87 -5.58 -26.33
N CYS A 45 12.98 -5.27 -27.28
CA CYS A 45 11.55 -5.24 -27.02
C CYS A 45 11.03 -6.56 -26.43
N ARG A 46 11.40 -7.71 -27.01
CA ARG A 46 10.96 -9.02 -26.52
C ARG A 46 11.43 -9.32 -25.10
N ILE A 47 12.66 -8.96 -24.78
CA ILE A 47 13.25 -9.16 -23.44
C ILE A 47 12.51 -8.30 -22.42
N VAL A 48 12.33 -7.01 -22.73
CA VAL A 48 11.59 -6.11 -21.85
C VAL A 48 10.14 -6.57 -21.71
N GLY A 49 9.51 -7.00 -22.82
CA GLY A 49 8.16 -7.55 -22.81
C GLY A 49 8.01 -8.79 -21.92
N LEU A 50 9.00 -9.69 -21.93
CA LEU A 50 9.00 -10.85 -21.05
C LEU A 50 9.07 -10.45 -19.57
N GLY A 51 9.93 -9.49 -19.22
CA GLY A 51 10.01 -8.96 -17.86
C GLY A 51 8.70 -8.31 -17.42
N PHE A 52 8.08 -7.50 -18.28
CA PHE A 52 6.76 -6.93 -18.03
C PHE A 52 5.67 -8.01 -17.85
N LEU A 53 5.71 -9.08 -18.63
CA LEU A 53 4.76 -10.19 -18.49
C LEU A 53 4.87 -10.85 -17.12
N VAL A 54 6.08 -11.10 -16.64
CA VAL A 54 6.33 -11.67 -15.31
C VAL A 54 5.80 -10.75 -14.22
N ILE A 55 6.06 -9.44 -14.31
CA ILE A 55 5.52 -8.44 -13.37
C ILE A 55 3.99 -8.41 -13.42
N THR A 56 3.41 -8.51 -14.62
CA THR A 56 1.95 -8.53 -14.81
C THR A 56 1.31 -9.74 -14.12
N CYS A 57 1.92 -10.93 -14.20
CA CYS A 57 1.46 -12.11 -13.46
C CYS A 57 1.43 -11.86 -11.95
N GLY A 58 2.43 -11.16 -11.41
CA GLY A 58 2.44 -10.76 -10.01
C GLY A 58 1.33 -9.77 -9.67
N LEU A 59 1.07 -8.79 -10.53
CA LEU A 59 -0.04 -7.87 -10.33
C LEU A 59 -1.39 -8.59 -10.31
N PHE A 60 -1.60 -9.59 -11.17
CA PHE A 60 -2.82 -10.41 -11.14
C PHE A 60 -2.92 -11.26 -9.87
N SER A 61 -1.80 -11.75 -9.32
CA SER A 61 -1.83 -12.54 -8.09
C SER A 61 -2.40 -11.78 -6.89
N LEU A 62 -2.21 -10.45 -6.83
CA LEU A 62 -2.81 -9.60 -5.78
C LEU A 62 -4.34 -9.69 -5.73
N PHE A 63 -4.99 -9.97 -6.87
CA PHE A 63 -6.45 -10.06 -6.94
C PHE A 63 -6.97 -11.48 -6.69
N MET A 64 -6.16 -12.49 -7.03
CA MET A 64 -6.60 -13.88 -6.98
C MET A 64 -6.24 -14.57 -5.66
N LEU A 65 -5.15 -14.17 -5.01
CA LEU A 65 -4.53 -14.96 -3.95
C LEU A 65 -4.41 -14.23 -2.60
N LYS A 66 -5.20 -13.16 -2.40
CA LYS A 66 -5.21 -12.39 -1.13
C LYS A 66 -3.80 -12.17 -0.55
N ASP A 67 -3.54 -12.63 0.67
CA ASP A 67 -2.29 -12.39 1.40
C ASP A 67 -1.05 -12.99 0.72
N ILE A 68 -1.17 -14.18 0.12
CA ILE A 68 -0.07 -14.82 -0.64
C ILE A 68 0.23 -14.05 -1.93
N GLY A 69 -0.77 -13.38 -2.52
CA GLY A 69 -0.61 -12.59 -3.74
C GLY A 69 0.45 -11.49 -3.64
N LEU A 70 0.60 -10.89 -2.47
CA LEU A 70 1.59 -9.85 -2.21
C LEU A 70 3.02 -10.41 -2.32
N TYR A 71 3.31 -11.56 -1.70
CA TYR A 71 4.63 -12.19 -1.76
C TYR A 71 4.99 -12.62 -3.17
N ILE A 72 4.01 -13.13 -3.93
CA ILE A 72 4.16 -13.49 -5.33
C ILE A 72 4.46 -12.25 -6.17
N MET A 73 3.75 -11.14 -5.94
CA MET A 73 3.98 -9.88 -6.64
C MET A 73 5.41 -9.36 -6.41
N ILE A 74 5.90 -9.38 -5.19
CA ILE A 74 7.27 -8.97 -4.85
C ILE A 74 8.29 -9.86 -5.57
N GLY A 75 8.11 -11.19 -5.49
CA GLY A 75 8.99 -12.17 -6.17
C GLY A 75 9.02 -11.97 -7.68
N THR A 76 7.86 -11.84 -8.31
CA THR A 76 7.76 -11.63 -9.77
C THR A 76 8.28 -10.27 -10.21
N PHE A 77 8.15 -9.23 -9.38
CA PHE A 77 8.75 -7.94 -9.65
C PHE A 77 10.29 -8.02 -9.69
N ILE A 78 10.90 -8.67 -8.70
CA ILE A 78 12.36 -8.88 -8.67
C ILE A 78 12.82 -9.68 -9.89
N VAL A 79 12.14 -10.78 -10.20
CA VAL A 79 12.48 -11.63 -11.37
C VAL A 79 12.27 -10.87 -12.68
N GLY A 80 11.17 -10.15 -12.84
CA GLY A 80 10.88 -9.36 -14.02
C GLY A 80 11.92 -8.25 -14.26
N MET A 81 12.31 -7.54 -13.21
CA MET A 81 13.37 -6.53 -13.28
C MET A 81 14.73 -7.15 -13.61
N ALA A 82 15.06 -8.31 -13.05
CA ALA A 82 16.28 -9.03 -13.39
C ALA A 82 16.30 -9.44 -14.88
N ILE A 83 15.17 -9.93 -15.42
CA ILE A 83 15.03 -10.24 -16.86
C ILE A 83 15.27 -8.97 -17.70
N ILE A 84 14.68 -7.84 -17.32
CA ILE A 84 14.83 -6.59 -18.04
C ILE A 84 16.31 -6.12 -18.04
N PHE A 85 16.94 -6.00 -16.88
CA PHE A 85 18.29 -5.47 -16.77
C PHE A 85 19.35 -6.41 -17.32
N ILE A 86 19.31 -7.70 -16.94
CA ILE A 86 20.29 -8.67 -17.42
C ILE A 86 20.04 -8.98 -18.90
N GLY A 87 18.78 -9.16 -19.27
CA GLY A 87 18.40 -9.54 -20.63
C GLY A 87 18.65 -8.43 -21.65
N SER A 88 18.45 -7.15 -21.30
CA SER A 88 18.70 -6.02 -22.23
C SER A 88 20.15 -5.97 -22.71
N GLU A 89 21.11 -6.34 -21.86
CA GLU A 89 22.52 -6.44 -22.25
C GLU A 89 22.77 -7.51 -23.31
N TYR A 90 21.97 -8.59 -23.33
CA TYR A 90 22.04 -9.60 -24.39
C TYR A 90 21.44 -9.12 -25.72
N ALA A 91 20.68 -8.00 -25.73
CA ALA A 91 20.21 -7.37 -26.94
C ALA A 91 21.27 -6.43 -27.58
N SER A 92 22.36 -6.12 -26.87
CA SER A 92 23.46 -5.30 -27.38
C SER A 92 24.18 -6.03 -28.51
N VAL A 93 24.47 -5.29 -29.60
CA VAL A 93 25.24 -5.77 -30.75
C VAL A 93 26.75 -5.70 -30.44
N GLU A 94 27.18 -4.65 -29.74
CA GLU A 94 28.54 -4.45 -29.30
C GLU A 94 28.73 -5.00 -27.87
N ARG A 95 29.27 -6.20 -27.73
CA ARG A 95 29.55 -6.81 -26.41
C ARG A 95 30.86 -6.30 -25.83
N ASN A 96 30.77 -5.31 -24.94
CA ASN A 96 31.89 -4.97 -24.06
C ASN A 96 31.63 -5.57 -22.67
N GLN A 97 32.38 -6.63 -22.32
CA GLN A 97 32.18 -7.39 -21.06
C GLN A 97 32.27 -6.50 -19.81
N LYS A 98 33.13 -5.50 -19.79
CA LYS A 98 33.30 -4.60 -18.65
C LYS A 98 32.08 -3.69 -18.47
N LYS A 99 31.57 -3.12 -19.58
CA LYS A 99 30.33 -2.31 -19.56
C LYS A 99 29.11 -3.17 -19.19
N MET A 100 29.00 -4.39 -19.71
CA MET A 100 27.93 -5.32 -19.40
C MET A 100 27.87 -5.65 -17.91
N LYS A 101 29.02 -6.02 -17.29
CA LYS A 101 29.08 -6.30 -15.85
C LYS A 101 28.68 -5.07 -15.01
N MET A 102 29.10 -3.88 -15.41
CA MET A 102 28.75 -2.64 -14.72
C MET A 102 27.25 -2.33 -14.84
N SER A 103 26.66 -2.47 -16.02
CA SER A 103 25.23 -2.23 -16.26
C SER A 103 24.36 -3.23 -15.49
N ILE A 104 24.73 -4.52 -15.51
CA ILE A 104 24.06 -5.54 -14.70
C ILE A 104 24.17 -5.21 -13.20
N GLY A 105 25.35 -4.81 -12.73
CA GLY A 105 25.55 -4.42 -11.32
C GLY A 105 24.67 -3.25 -10.91
N ILE A 106 24.58 -2.20 -11.75
CA ILE A 106 23.70 -1.05 -11.53
C ILE A 106 22.23 -1.49 -11.53
N GLY A 107 21.81 -2.34 -12.49
CA GLY A 107 20.45 -2.86 -12.57
C GLY A 107 20.04 -3.67 -11.32
N VAL A 108 20.92 -4.55 -10.85
CA VAL A 108 20.71 -5.31 -9.61
C VAL A 108 20.62 -4.36 -8.42
N LEU A 109 21.49 -3.38 -8.30
CA LEU A 109 21.45 -2.40 -7.22
C LEU A 109 20.13 -1.63 -7.20
N ILE A 110 19.67 -1.14 -8.35
CA ILE A 110 18.37 -0.45 -8.47
C ILE A 110 17.22 -1.38 -8.05
N THR A 111 17.24 -2.64 -8.50
CA THR A 111 16.20 -3.63 -8.14
C THR A 111 16.18 -3.88 -6.64
N VAL A 112 17.34 -4.00 -6.00
CA VAL A 112 17.44 -4.20 -4.55
C VAL A 112 16.92 -2.98 -3.79
N ILE A 113 17.28 -1.76 -4.22
CA ILE A 113 16.81 -0.52 -3.59
C ILE A 113 15.29 -0.39 -3.71
N LEU A 114 14.74 -0.63 -4.92
CA LEU A 114 13.28 -0.57 -5.14
C LEU A 114 12.56 -1.66 -4.35
N GLY A 115 13.08 -2.88 -4.31
CA GLY A 115 12.53 -3.97 -3.51
C GLY A 115 12.54 -3.62 -2.02
N ALA A 116 13.65 -3.11 -1.49
CA ALA A 116 13.74 -2.66 -0.11
C ALA A 116 12.78 -1.52 0.22
N PHE A 117 12.60 -0.57 -0.71
CA PHE A 117 11.63 0.52 -0.57
C PHE A 117 10.19 0.01 -0.51
N ILE A 118 9.81 -0.89 -1.45
CA ILE A 118 8.47 -1.50 -1.46
C ILE A 118 8.23 -2.29 -0.16
N MET A 119 9.22 -3.10 0.27
CA MET A 119 9.14 -3.83 1.53
C MET A 119 9.00 -2.86 2.72
N GLY A 120 9.77 -1.76 2.75
CA GLY A 120 9.65 -0.73 3.77
C GLY A 120 8.23 -0.19 3.87
N VAL A 121 7.65 0.25 2.75
CA VAL A 121 6.27 0.77 2.73
C VAL A 121 5.24 -0.28 3.17
N MET A 122 5.47 -1.57 2.86
CA MET A 122 4.56 -2.65 3.21
C MET A 122 4.60 -3.03 4.70
N PHE A 123 5.75 -2.85 5.36
CA PHE A 123 5.95 -3.28 6.74
C PHE A 123 6.19 -2.12 7.72
N ILE A 124 6.03 -0.88 7.27
CA ILE A 124 6.05 0.31 8.13
C ILE A 124 4.62 0.78 8.33
N GLY A 125 4.23 0.91 9.58
CA GLY A 125 2.94 1.48 9.95
C GLY A 125 2.77 1.55 11.46
N ASP A 126 2.08 2.59 11.90
CA ASP A 126 1.73 2.78 13.29
C ASP A 126 0.41 3.53 13.40
N ILE A 127 -0.32 3.28 14.48
CA ILE A 127 -1.53 4.00 14.89
C ILE A 127 -1.22 4.65 16.22
N ASP A 128 -1.34 5.96 16.25
CA ASP A 128 -1.10 6.75 17.45
C ASP A 128 -2.39 7.43 17.92
N ILE A 129 -2.62 7.39 19.22
CA ILE A 129 -3.81 7.94 19.89
C ILE A 129 -3.34 8.87 21.00
N GLU A 130 -3.45 10.16 20.75
CA GLU A 130 -3.08 11.19 21.71
C GLU A 130 -4.32 11.67 22.48
N TYR A 131 -4.27 11.55 23.79
CA TYR A 131 -5.33 12.01 24.69
C TYR A 131 -4.98 13.39 25.23
N ASN A 132 -5.77 14.39 24.83
CA ASN A 132 -5.67 15.76 25.33
C ASN A 132 -6.79 16.04 26.33
N ASN A 133 -6.81 17.25 26.93
CA ASN A 133 -7.81 17.61 27.93
C ASN A 133 -9.25 17.63 27.38
N ASP A 134 -9.43 18.12 26.14
CA ASP A 134 -10.74 18.37 25.56
C ASP A 134 -11.06 17.43 24.39
N TYR A 135 -10.05 16.75 23.83
CA TYR A 135 -10.20 15.94 22.63
C TYR A 135 -9.21 14.77 22.60
N VAL A 136 -9.54 13.73 21.85
CA VAL A 136 -8.63 12.69 21.42
C VAL A 136 -8.23 12.93 19.96
N GLN A 137 -6.96 12.77 19.64
CA GLN A 137 -6.45 12.79 18.27
C GLN A 137 -6.05 11.40 17.83
N LEU A 138 -6.62 10.95 16.73
CA LEU A 138 -6.29 9.70 16.08
C LEU A 138 -5.38 10.00 14.90
N SER A 139 -4.25 9.35 14.82
CA SER A 139 -3.33 9.45 13.68
C SER A 139 -2.82 8.09 13.26
N GLY A 140 -2.38 8.00 12.03
CA GLY A 140 -1.82 6.77 11.48
C GLY A 140 -0.84 7.08 10.36
N THR A 141 0.10 6.18 10.16
CA THR A 141 1.09 6.30 9.10
C THR A 141 0.39 6.41 7.74
N PHE A 142 0.76 7.40 6.93
CA PHE A 142 0.23 7.69 5.58
C PHE A 142 -1.25 8.08 5.51
N VAL A 143 -1.90 8.40 6.62
CA VAL A 143 -3.27 8.91 6.64
C VAL A 143 -3.36 10.22 7.44
N SER A 144 -4.35 11.04 7.11
CA SER A 144 -4.60 12.29 7.84
C SER A 144 -5.12 11.99 9.24
N SER A 145 -4.64 12.75 10.23
CA SER A 145 -5.16 12.69 11.59
C SER A 145 -6.62 13.15 11.68
N SER A 146 -7.31 12.64 12.68
CA SER A 146 -8.67 13.06 13.05
C SER A 146 -8.68 13.51 14.49
N LYS A 147 -9.30 14.65 14.74
CA LYS A 147 -9.54 15.19 16.07
C LYS A 147 -11.02 14.96 16.44
N ILE A 148 -11.26 14.42 17.64
CA ILE A 148 -12.60 14.12 18.17
C ILE A 148 -12.72 14.79 19.52
N ASP A 149 -13.56 15.81 19.64
CA ASP A 149 -13.85 16.42 20.92
C ASP A 149 -14.65 15.46 21.81
N TYR A 150 -14.34 15.39 23.09
CA TYR A 150 -15.04 14.44 23.99
C TYR A 150 -16.53 14.76 24.11
N ASN A 151 -16.93 16.01 23.93
CA ASN A 151 -18.34 16.42 23.93
C ASN A 151 -19.11 15.87 22.72
N ASP A 152 -18.43 15.64 21.58
CA ASP A 152 -19.05 15.11 20.36
C ASP A 152 -19.23 13.60 20.41
N ILE A 153 -18.59 12.89 21.37
CA ILE A 153 -18.71 11.45 21.51
C ILE A 153 -20.08 11.09 22.06
N LEU A 154 -20.91 10.48 21.25
CA LEU A 154 -22.22 9.97 21.64
C LEU A 154 -22.10 8.63 22.38
N LYS A 155 -21.26 7.71 21.89
CA LYS A 155 -21.12 6.36 22.41
C LYS A 155 -19.74 5.80 22.12
N VAL A 156 -19.24 4.96 23.01
CA VAL A 156 -18.01 4.16 22.79
C VAL A 156 -18.37 2.70 23.02
N GLU A 157 -18.05 1.86 22.05
CA GLU A 157 -18.29 0.41 22.12
C GLU A 157 -17.00 -0.37 21.94
N TYR A 158 -16.90 -1.51 22.62
CA TYR A 158 -15.87 -2.51 22.38
C TYR A 158 -16.47 -3.64 21.54
N CYS A 159 -15.85 -3.99 20.42
CA CYS A 159 -16.37 -4.99 19.50
C CYS A 159 -15.28 -6.01 19.15
N ASN A 160 -15.67 -7.27 19.08
CA ASN A 160 -14.86 -8.36 18.57
C ASN A 160 -15.34 -8.69 17.15
N ASP A 161 -14.39 -9.12 16.30
CA ASP A 161 -14.68 -9.59 14.93
C ASP A 161 -15.49 -8.60 14.08
N PHE A 162 -15.07 -7.33 14.10
CA PHE A 162 -15.70 -6.26 13.33
C PHE A 162 -15.52 -6.46 11.82
N ASP A 163 -16.61 -6.35 11.05
CA ASP A 163 -16.54 -6.33 9.59
C ASP A 163 -16.02 -4.99 9.08
N ILE A 164 -14.76 -4.96 8.70
CA ILE A 164 -14.10 -3.76 8.16
C ILE A 164 -14.70 -3.33 6.81
N GLY A 165 -15.26 -4.25 6.03
CA GLY A 165 -15.85 -3.94 4.74
C GLY A 165 -14.82 -3.54 3.67
N ARG A 166 -15.03 -2.40 2.98
CA ARG A 166 -14.24 -1.98 1.81
C ARG A 166 -13.54 -0.65 2.02
N LYS A 167 -12.24 -0.63 1.75
CA LYS A 167 -11.44 0.61 1.73
C LYS A 167 -11.89 1.52 0.59
N LYS A 168 -12.17 2.79 0.89
CA LYS A 168 -12.46 3.86 -0.09
C LYS A 168 -11.23 4.70 -0.37
N ASN A 169 -10.48 5.07 0.67
CA ASN A 169 -9.24 5.83 0.58
C ASN A 169 -8.39 5.58 1.83
N GLY A 170 -7.07 5.55 1.71
CA GLY A 170 -6.16 5.31 2.82
C GLY A 170 -5.18 4.18 2.55
N ILE A 171 -4.58 3.65 3.60
CA ILE A 171 -3.63 2.55 3.56
C ILE A 171 -4.26 1.24 4.04
N ASN A 172 -3.80 0.15 3.47
CA ASN A 172 -3.97 -1.21 3.95
C ASN A 172 -2.67 -1.93 3.56
N ASN A 173 -1.84 -2.20 4.53
CA ASN A 173 -0.58 -2.91 4.37
C ASN A 173 -0.48 -4.06 5.39
N ALA A 174 0.71 -4.64 5.55
CA ALA A 174 0.89 -5.79 6.45
C ALA A 174 0.81 -5.42 7.95
N VAL A 175 0.82 -4.13 8.30
CA VAL A 175 0.87 -3.66 9.70
C VAL A 175 -0.40 -2.92 10.07
N VAL A 176 -0.86 -1.98 9.21
CA VAL A 176 -1.99 -1.11 9.53
C VAL A 176 -3.00 -1.01 8.40
N GLU A 177 -4.24 -0.85 8.79
CA GLU A 177 -5.36 -0.46 7.95
C GLU A 177 -5.93 0.86 8.46
N ALA A 178 -5.81 1.92 7.67
CA ALA A 178 -6.26 3.23 8.10
C ALA A 178 -6.78 4.08 6.95
N GLY A 179 -7.76 4.95 7.26
CA GLY A 179 -8.36 5.89 6.31
C GLY A 179 -9.87 5.83 6.26
N ARG A 180 -10.44 6.09 5.10
CA ARG A 180 -11.90 6.04 4.88
C ARG A 180 -12.31 4.68 4.37
N TYR A 181 -13.28 4.08 5.06
CA TYR A 181 -13.83 2.76 4.79
C TYR A 181 -15.35 2.84 4.62
N TYR A 182 -15.93 1.76 4.18
CA TYR A 182 -17.37 1.56 4.04
C TYR A 182 -17.73 0.12 4.38
N ASN A 183 -18.68 -0.08 5.24
CA ASN A 183 -19.38 -1.35 5.42
C ASN A 183 -20.91 -1.15 5.36
N ASP A 184 -21.65 -2.24 5.34
CA ASP A 184 -23.11 -2.16 5.17
C ASP A 184 -23.81 -1.74 6.48
N GLU A 185 -23.15 -1.86 7.64
CA GLU A 185 -23.70 -1.49 8.96
C GLU A 185 -23.59 0.01 9.22
N PHE A 186 -22.41 0.62 8.96
CA PHE A 186 -22.14 2.01 9.31
C PHE A 186 -22.17 2.96 8.13
N GLY A 187 -22.20 2.44 6.90
CA GLY A 187 -21.95 3.25 5.73
C GLY A 187 -20.48 3.70 5.70
N HIS A 188 -20.25 5.02 5.54
CA HIS A 188 -18.90 5.59 5.55
C HIS A 188 -18.42 5.84 6.98
N TYR A 189 -17.17 5.43 7.26
CA TYR A 189 -16.54 5.65 8.56
C TYR A 189 -15.02 5.78 8.42
N ARG A 190 -14.32 6.16 9.49
CA ARG A 190 -12.85 6.21 9.55
C ARG A 190 -12.30 5.08 10.38
N LEU A 191 -11.31 4.40 9.81
CA LEU A 191 -10.59 3.31 10.44
C LEU A 191 -9.16 3.74 10.78
N TYR A 192 -8.71 3.39 11.99
CA TYR A 192 -7.34 3.48 12.46
C TYR A 192 -7.04 2.18 13.22
N ALA A 193 -6.60 1.14 12.50
CA ALA A 193 -6.47 -0.19 13.07
C ALA A 193 -5.20 -0.90 12.62
N TYR A 194 -4.74 -1.83 13.44
CA TYR A 194 -3.71 -2.79 13.05
C TYR A 194 -4.34 -3.93 12.27
N THR A 195 -3.71 -4.36 11.17
CA THR A 195 -4.24 -5.31 10.18
C THR A 195 -4.61 -6.68 10.76
N HIS A 196 -3.95 -7.10 11.83
CA HIS A 196 -4.22 -8.40 12.49
C HIS A 196 -5.06 -8.28 13.75
N SER A 197 -5.64 -7.11 14.01
CA SER A 197 -6.53 -6.96 15.18
C SER A 197 -7.85 -7.69 14.94
N SER A 198 -8.32 -8.38 15.97
CA SER A 198 -9.69 -8.92 16.07
C SER A 198 -10.55 -8.13 17.05
N HIS A 199 -9.98 -7.10 17.69
CA HIS A 199 -10.62 -6.31 18.73
C HIS A 199 -10.59 -4.84 18.33
N TYR A 200 -11.74 -4.16 18.44
CA TYR A 200 -11.93 -2.79 17.98
C TYR A 200 -12.67 -1.96 19.01
N VAL A 201 -12.44 -0.67 18.99
CA VAL A 201 -13.22 0.33 19.71
C VAL A 201 -13.94 1.19 18.68
N ILE A 202 -15.26 1.27 18.78
CA ILE A 202 -16.11 2.04 17.89
C ILE A 202 -16.51 3.31 18.64
N ILE A 203 -16.21 4.47 18.06
CA ILE A 203 -16.50 5.78 18.59
C ILE A 203 -17.58 6.41 17.72
N TYR A 204 -18.77 6.56 18.24
CA TYR A 204 -19.89 7.22 17.58
C TYR A 204 -19.85 8.71 17.89
N THR A 205 -19.87 9.55 16.88
CA THR A 205 -20.04 11.01 17.01
C THR A 205 -21.26 11.46 16.21
N GLU A 206 -21.66 12.73 16.34
CA GLU A 206 -22.80 13.26 15.58
C GLU A 206 -22.55 13.24 14.06
N ASN A 207 -21.31 13.36 13.62
CA ASN A 207 -20.98 13.59 12.21
C ASN A 207 -20.35 12.36 11.54
N GLU A 208 -19.61 11.54 12.28
CA GLU A 208 -18.80 10.46 11.71
C GLU A 208 -18.60 9.33 12.75
N ILE A 209 -18.38 8.12 12.26
CA ILE A 209 -18.00 6.97 13.09
C ILE A 209 -16.51 6.74 12.92
N PHE A 210 -15.82 6.49 14.04
CA PHE A 210 -14.41 6.12 14.05
C PHE A 210 -14.27 4.73 14.64
N VAL A 211 -13.43 3.93 14.02
CA VAL A 211 -13.09 2.58 14.50
C VAL A 211 -11.58 2.54 14.70
N VAL A 212 -11.16 2.14 15.89
CA VAL A 212 -9.76 2.11 16.27
C VAL A 212 -9.38 0.77 16.87
N SER A 213 -8.14 0.35 16.71
CA SER A 213 -7.56 -0.78 17.45
C SER A 213 -6.16 -0.45 17.95
N GLY A 214 -5.75 -1.13 19.00
CA GLY A 214 -4.35 -1.26 19.40
C GLY A 214 -3.69 -2.44 18.67
N GLU A 215 -2.36 -2.59 18.86
CA GLU A 215 -1.60 -3.74 18.33
C GLU A 215 -2.09 -5.10 18.85
N ASN A 216 -2.71 -5.10 20.01
CA ASN A 216 -3.21 -6.29 20.68
C ASN A 216 -4.47 -5.98 21.50
N GLU A 217 -5.13 -7.03 21.96
CA GLU A 217 -6.36 -6.95 22.77
C GLU A 217 -6.19 -6.03 23.98
N LYS A 218 -5.08 -6.15 24.74
CA LYS A 218 -4.84 -5.36 25.95
C LYS A 218 -4.76 -3.87 25.65
N GLN A 219 -4.09 -3.48 24.57
CA GLN A 219 -4.02 -2.08 24.14
C GLN A 219 -5.38 -1.58 23.68
N THR A 220 -6.13 -2.38 22.90
CA THR A 220 -7.48 -2.04 22.46
C THR A 220 -8.42 -1.87 23.67
N GLN A 221 -8.33 -2.74 24.67
CA GLN A 221 -9.09 -2.61 25.91
C GLN A 221 -8.72 -1.34 26.70
N ASN A 222 -7.44 -0.97 26.72
CA ASN A 222 -6.99 0.28 27.36
C ASN A 222 -7.59 1.50 26.65
N ILE A 223 -7.60 1.51 25.31
CA ILE A 223 -8.23 2.58 24.51
C ILE A 223 -9.70 2.73 24.89
N TYR A 224 -10.43 1.62 24.94
CA TYR A 224 -11.82 1.61 25.35
C TYR A 224 -12.02 2.20 26.76
N ASN A 225 -11.24 1.73 27.74
CA ASN A 225 -11.33 2.17 29.12
C ASN A 225 -11.07 3.69 29.24
N GLN A 226 -10.06 4.19 28.57
CA GLN A 226 -9.71 5.62 28.59
C GLN A 226 -10.83 6.46 27.97
N LEU A 227 -11.28 6.15 26.76
CA LEU A 227 -12.36 6.90 26.10
C LEU A 227 -13.67 6.88 26.89
N SER A 228 -13.99 5.72 27.47
CA SER A 228 -15.19 5.57 28.32
C SER A 228 -15.10 6.39 29.60
N SER A 229 -13.92 6.55 30.19
CA SER A 229 -13.70 7.35 31.38
C SER A 229 -13.85 8.86 31.11
N TYR A 230 -13.29 9.35 30.00
CA TYR A 230 -13.43 10.74 29.58
C TYR A 230 -14.90 11.09 29.32
N LYS A 231 -15.66 10.23 28.66
CA LYS A 231 -17.09 10.45 28.45
C LYS A 231 -17.88 10.55 29.76
N LYS A 232 -17.60 9.67 30.72
CA LYS A 232 -18.27 9.72 32.04
C LYS A 232 -17.95 11.03 32.77
N ALA A 233 -16.71 11.48 32.73
CA ALA A 233 -16.30 12.75 33.34
C ALA A 233 -16.99 13.94 32.70
N THR A 234 -17.10 13.98 31.37
CA THR A 234 -17.81 15.04 30.62
C THR A 234 -19.29 15.09 30.99
N LEU A 235 -19.97 13.94 31.02
CA LEU A 235 -21.39 13.86 31.41
C LEU A 235 -21.64 14.32 32.85
N SER A 236 -20.75 13.98 33.79
CA SER A 236 -20.87 14.42 35.20
C SER A 236 -20.66 15.95 35.34
N HIS A 237 -19.77 16.53 34.53
CA HIS A 237 -19.51 17.98 34.55
C HIS A 237 -20.69 18.78 33.96
N VAL A 238 -21.29 18.28 32.86
CA VAL A 238 -22.49 18.89 32.27
C VAL A 238 -23.68 18.79 33.22
N ALA A 239 -23.88 17.67 33.89
CA ALA A 239 -24.95 17.50 34.87
C ALA A 239 -24.79 18.41 36.10
N PHE A 240 -23.55 18.64 36.54
CA PHE A 240 -23.26 19.58 37.62
C PHE A 240 -23.51 21.07 37.27
N LEU A 241 -23.25 21.47 36.02
CA LEU A 241 -23.50 22.82 35.53
C LEU A 241 -24.99 23.10 35.25
N ALA A 242 -25.80 22.05 35.10
CA ALA A 242 -27.24 22.14 34.84
C ALA A 242 -28.11 22.06 36.14
N SER A 243 -27.50 21.79 37.27
CA SER A 243 -28.13 21.77 38.61
C SER A 243 -27.89 23.09 39.33
#